data_15686dff75008b52f0ba858d6ded2472
#
_entry.id   15686dff75008b52f0ba858d6ded2472
#
_cell.length_a   1.000
_cell.length_b   1.000
_cell.length_c   1.000
_cell.angle_alpha   90.00
_cell.angle_beta   90.00
_cell.angle_gamma   90.00
#
_symmetry.space_group_name_H-M   'P 1'
#
loop_
_entity.id
_entity.type
_entity.pdbx_description
1 polymer ?
#
loop_
_entity_poly.entity_id
_entity_poly.type
_entity_poly.pdbx_seq_one_letter_code
_entity_poly.pdbx_strand_id
1 'polypeptide(L)'
;MICLLGVDLGTSGTKTVLFDAEGREVASRSVEYPLYQPQNGWAEQDPRDWWNAAVSTIRGVLEKSGVNPGDVKGLGISGQMHGLVLLDENGEPLGRSLLWCDGRTQRECAEITQAVGEKRLIEITANPALTGFTAGKILWVRRHQPELFARARHALLPKDYVRYRLTGVLAQEISDASGTNLLDVPARRWSAEIMDKLGLDMALLPPLVESCEAAGAITPEAAELTGLRAGTVVAGGAGDNMAAAIGTGVAESGRAFTTIGTSGVVFAHSDTVRIDPEGRVHTFCAAVPGAYTNMSCTLAAGLSLKWYRDQFCQAEREAAAQMGVDPYDLMNREAAQSPIGANRLLFLPYLMGERSPLLDANARGAFIGLSAIHTRRDLLRAVMEGVIYSQRQNLDILRGMGVKPASMLACGGGARSPFWRQMMADVLGLPVQTVQAPESPALGAAILAGVAAGVYPDVPSACAALVRPGEPLLPDAERSAAYEPFYRLYESLYPALKPACGRLAAL
;
A
#
# COMPACT_ATOMS: atom_id res chain seq x y z
N MET A 1 25.91 -19.79 -6.53
CA MET A 1 24.41 -19.65 -6.47
C MET A 1 24.07 -18.22 -6.88
N ILE A 2 23.01 -17.99 -7.65
CA ILE A 2 22.55 -16.61 -7.90
C ILE A 2 21.57 -16.26 -6.81
N CYS A 3 21.81 -15.12 -6.14
CA CYS A 3 20.94 -14.60 -5.08
C CYS A 3 20.58 -13.13 -5.35
N LEU A 4 19.41 -12.74 -4.84
CA LEU A 4 18.86 -11.39 -4.91
C LEU A 4 18.41 -10.95 -3.53
N LEU A 5 18.66 -9.70 -3.17
CA LEU A 5 18.20 -9.12 -1.91
C LEU A 5 17.00 -8.21 -2.13
N GLY A 6 15.95 -8.43 -1.35
CA GLY A 6 14.85 -7.52 -1.18
C GLY A 6 14.88 -6.89 0.22
N VAL A 7 14.94 -5.57 0.30
CA VAL A 7 14.85 -4.80 1.54
C VAL A 7 13.49 -4.16 1.58
N ASP A 8 12.70 -4.42 2.62
CA ASP A 8 11.40 -3.78 2.84
C ASP A 8 11.49 -2.81 4.01
N LEU A 9 11.43 -1.53 3.72
CA LEU A 9 11.51 -0.40 4.65
C LEU A 9 10.10 -0.01 5.11
N GLY A 10 9.54 -0.76 6.05
CA GLY A 10 8.20 -0.50 6.57
C GLY A 10 8.14 0.62 7.61
N THR A 11 6.93 0.92 8.11
CA THR A 11 6.74 1.93 9.17
C THR A 11 7.23 1.44 10.54
N SER A 12 7.14 0.15 10.84
CA SER A 12 7.51 -0.39 12.16
C SER A 12 8.95 -0.93 12.20
N GLY A 13 9.58 -1.18 11.06
CA GLY A 13 10.91 -1.77 10.98
C GLY A 13 11.31 -2.08 9.55
N THR A 14 12.59 -2.41 9.38
CA THR A 14 13.14 -2.89 8.11
C THR A 14 13.25 -4.40 8.14
N LYS A 15 12.82 -5.05 7.06
CA LYS A 15 13.02 -6.48 6.82
C LYS A 15 13.85 -6.69 5.57
N THR A 16 14.92 -7.46 5.66
CA THR A 16 15.71 -7.90 4.51
C THR A 16 15.50 -9.38 4.31
N VAL A 17 15.28 -9.78 3.05
CA VAL A 17 15.11 -11.17 2.64
C VAL A 17 16.07 -11.47 1.50
N LEU A 18 16.80 -12.55 1.62
CA LEU A 18 17.65 -13.12 0.58
C LEU A 18 16.86 -14.21 -0.15
N PHE A 19 16.75 -14.07 -1.44
CA PHE A 19 16.09 -15.05 -2.31
C PHE A 19 17.11 -15.71 -3.24
N ASP A 20 16.87 -16.97 -3.58
CA ASP A 20 17.53 -17.60 -4.73
C ASP A 20 16.92 -17.15 -6.08
N ALA A 21 17.49 -17.60 -7.19
CA ALA A 21 17.01 -17.25 -8.53
C ALA A 21 15.62 -17.81 -8.84
N GLU A 22 15.11 -18.75 -8.05
CA GLU A 22 13.77 -19.33 -8.14
C GLU A 22 12.77 -18.65 -7.22
N GLY A 23 13.17 -17.56 -6.52
CA GLY A 23 12.31 -16.76 -5.64
C GLY A 23 12.04 -17.40 -4.27
N ARG A 24 12.79 -18.45 -3.89
CA ARG A 24 12.65 -19.08 -2.56
C ARG A 24 13.47 -18.30 -1.55
N GLU A 25 12.88 -18.07 -0.38
CA GLU A 25 13.58 -17.46 0.76
C GLU A 25 14.74 -18.36 1.22
N VAL A 26 15.95 -17.81 1.24
CA VAL A 26 17.15 -18.43 1.78
C VAL A 26 17.35 -18.03 3.23
N ALA A 27 17.19 -16.75 3.52
CA ALA A 27 17.29 -16.19 4.87
C ALA A 27 16.54 -14.86 4.95
N SER A 28 16.10 -14.51 6.16
CA SER A 28 15.53 -13.20 6.45
C SER A 28 15.93 -12.68 7.82
N ARG A 29 15.90 -11.36 7.97
CA ARG A 29 16.12 -10.65 9.23
C ARG A 29 15.30 -9.38 9.26
N SER A 30 14.78 -9.03 10.45
CA SER A 30 14.05 -7.79 10.71
C SER A 30 14.66 -7.03 11.87
N VAL A 31 14.57 -5.71 11.81
CA VAL A 31 14.96 -4.78 12.89
C VAL A 31 13.90 -3.70 12.98
N GLU A 32 13.37 -3.47 14.17
CA GLU A 32 12.41 -2.43 14.48
C GLU A 32 13.11 -1.10 14.78
N TYR A 33 12.41 0.01 14.61
CA TYR A 33 12.85 1.35 14.98
C TYR A 33 11.67 2.19 15.53
N PRO A 34 11.96 3.26 16.28
CA PRO A 34 10.92 4.05 16.93
C PRO A 34 10.07 4.83 15.93
N LEU A 35 8.80 4.99 16.28
CA LEU A 35 7.89 5.98 15.71
C LEU A 35 7.76 7.13 16.72
N TYR A 36 8.12 8.34 16.31
CA TYR A 36 8.03 9.53 17.13
C TYR A 36 6.70 10.24 16.87
N GLN A 37 5.94 10.51 17.92
CA GLN A 37 4.66 11.21 17.87
C GLN A 37 4.71 12.42 18.80
N PRO A 38 5.38 13.52 18.38
CA PRO A 38 5.57 14.69 19.25
C PRO A 38 4.27 15.39 19.65
N GLN A 39 3.24 15.26 18.81
CA GLN A 39 1.89 15.77 19.06
C GLN A 39 0.85 14.79 18.53
N ASN A 40 -0.40 14.94 18.96
CA ASN A 40 -1.49 14.12 18.43
C ASN A 40 -1.65 14.32 16.91
N GLY A 41 -1.69 13.23 16.16
CA GLY A 41 -1.78 13.24 14.70
C GLY A 41 -0.47 13.53 13.97
N TRP A 42 0.66 13.68 14.68
CA TRP A 42 2.00 13.80 14.10
C TRP A 42 2.70 12.44 14.11
N ALA A 43 3.47 12.17 13.06
CA ALA A 43 4.21 10.93 12.92
C ALA A 43 5.54 11.17 12.21
N GLU A 44 6.65 10.89 12.90
CA GLU A 44 8.00 11.16 12.44
C GLU A 44 8.92 9.97 12.67
N GLN A 45 9.95 9.84 11.81
CA GLN A 45 11.05 8.89 12.01
C GLN A 45 12.39 9.53 11.64
N ASP A 46 13.48 9.07 12.27
CA ASP A 46 14.83 9.50 11.90
C ASP A 46 15.32 8.68 10.69
N PRO A 47 15.71 9.29 9.58
CA PRO A 47 16.26 8.57 8.43
C PRO A 47 17.51 7.74 8.76
N ARG A 48 18.25 8.12 9.81
CA ARG A 48 19.43 7.37 10.28
C ARG A 48 19.07 6.02 10.89
N ASP A 49 17.89 5.92 11.53
CA ASP A 49 17.39 4.64 12.05
C ASP A 49 17.12 3.66 10.92
N TRP A 50 16.56 4.12 9.80
CA TRP A 50 16.35 3.30 8.60
C TRP A 50 17.65 2.79 8.00
N TRP A 51 18.65 3.69 7.89
CA TRP A 51 19.97 3.32 7.40
C TRP A 51 20.62 2.26 8.28
N ASN A 52 20.62 2.46 9.60
CA ASN A 52 21.21 1.53 10.57
C ASN A 52 20.48 0.16 10.54
N ALA A 53 19.15 0.17 10.44
CA ALA A 53 18.35 -1.03 10.32
C ALA A 53 18.63 -1.79 9.01
N ALA A 54 18.75 -1.07 7.87
CA ALA A 54 19.09 -1.66 6.58
C ALA A 54 20.49 -2.31 6.62
N VAL A 55 21.50 -1.62 7.14
CA VAL A 55 22.85 -2.17 7.33
C VAL A 55 22.81 -3.43 8.19
N SER A 56 22.13 -3.36 9.35
CA SER A 56 22.04 -4.49 10.28
C SER A 56 21.31 -5.69 9.68
N THR A 57 20.23 -5.47 8.96
CA THR A 57 19.43 -6.57 8.37
C THR A 57 20.15 -7.20 7.19
N ILE A 58 20.80 -6.42 6.31
CA ILE A 58 21.58 -6.94 5.18
C ILE A 58 22.74 -7.79 5.69
N ARG A 59 23.55 -7.25 6.62
CA ARG A 59 24.67 -8.00 7.22
C ARG A 59 24.18 -9.29 7.87
N GLY A 60 23.14 -9.20 8.69
CA GLY A 60 22.64 -10.36 9.41
C GLY A 60 22.03 -11.44 8.53
N VAL A 61 21.49 -11.09 7.35
CA VAL A 61 21.02 -12.08 6.36
C VAL A 61 22.20 -12.79 5.71
N LEU A 62 23.28 -12.07 5.37
CA LEU A 62 24.50 -12.67 4.82
C LEU A 62 25.17 -13.62 5.83
N GLU A 63 25.32 -13.20 7.08
CA GLU A 63 25.85 -14.03 8.16
C GLU A 63 25.01 -15.30 8.40
N LYS A 64 23.68 -15.14 8.45
CA LYS A 64 22.74 -16.25 8.69
C LYS A 64 22.72 -17.27 7.54
N SER A 65 22.81 -16.79 6.31
CA SER A 65 22.75 -17.66 5.12
C SER A 65 24.07 -18.31 4.76
N GLY A 66 25.20 -17.70 5.15
CA GLY A 66 26.54 -18.13 4.72
C GLY A 66 26.80 -17.98 3.22
N VAL A 67 25.94 -17.27 2.50
CA VAL A 67 26.06 -17.02 1.05
C VAL A 67 27.28 -16.11 0.80
N ASN A 68 28.07 -16.46 -0.22
CA ASN A 68 29.16 -15.59 -0.65
C ASN A 68 28.61 -14.25 -1.16
N PRO A 69 29.06 -13.09 -0.67
CA PRO A 69 28.61 -11.79 -1.15
C PRO A 69 28.72 -11.59 -2.67
N GLY A 70 29.66 -12.28 -3.34
CA GLY A 70 29.79 -12.28 -4.79
C GLY A 70 28.67 -13.00 -5.55
N ASP A 71 27.88 -13.82 -4.86
CA ASP A 71 26.71 -14.50 -5.41
C ASP A 71 25.44 -13.61 -5.39
N VAL A 72 25.43 -12.54 -4.59
CA VAL A 72 24.35 -11.55 -4.58
C VAL A 72 24.51 -10.65 -5.80
N LYS A 73 23.61 -10.80 -6.78
CA LYS A 73 23.69 -10.10 -8.07
C LYS A 73 23.03 -8.73 -8.04
N GLY A 74 22.02 -8.54 -7.22
CA GLY A 74 21.31 -7.28 -7.09
C GLY A 74 20.61 -7.11 -5.76
N LEU A 75 20.35 -5.85 -5.43
CA LEU A 75 19.57 -5.40 -4.28
C LEU A 75 18.47 -4.46 -4.74
N GLY A 76 17.24 -4.67 -4.28
CA GLY A 76 16.12 -3.77 -4.45
C GLY A 76 15.53 -3.35 -3.12
N ILE A 77 14.96 -2.15 -3.06
CA ILE A 77 14.33 -1.61 -1.86
C ILE A 77 12.85 -1.34 -2.13
N SER A 78 12.00 -1.93 -1.32
CA SER A 78 10.62 -1.54 -1.09
C SER A 78 10.58 -0.57 0.08
N GLY A 79 9.71 0.43 0.08
CA GLY A 79 9.62 1.30 1.26
C GLY A 79 8.30 2.02 1.42
N GLN A 80 8.02 2.40 2.67
CA GLN A 80 6.87 3.23 3.01
C GLN A 80 6.87 4.50 2.16
N MET A 81 5.73 4.78 1.54
CA MET A 81 5.57 5.86 0.58
C MET A 81 5.45 7.24 1.24
N HIS A 82 5.60 8.30 0.44
CA HIS A 82 5.20 9.67 0.76
C HIS A 82 6.00 10.39 1.87
N GLY A 83 6.89 9.72 2.58
CA GLY A 83 7.70 10.34 3.64
C GLY A 83 8.63 11.42 3.06
N LEU A 84 8.88 12.51 3.80
CA LEU A 84 9.77 13.58 3.36
C LEU A 84 11.13 13.49 4.06
N VAL A 85 12.20 13.32 3.30
CA VAL A 85 13.59 13.43 3.77
C VAL A 85 14.24 14.62 3.08
N LEU A 86 14.59 15.67 3.82
CA LEU A 86 15.34 16.81 3.31
C LEU A 86 16.83 16.60 3.60
N LEU A 87 17.66 16.75 2.57
CA LEU A 87 19.11 16.65 2.66
C LEU A 87 19.75 18.01 2.47
N ASP A 88 20.88 18.25 3.18
CA ASP A 88 21.75 19.40 2.99
C ASP A 88 22.71 19.22 1.80
N GLU A 89 23.64 20.16 1.64
CA GLU A 89 24.66 20.14 0.58
C GLU A 89 25.64 18.96 0.68
N ASN A 90 25.77 18.35 1.84
CA ASN A 90 26.62 17.18 2.09
C ASN A 90 25.86 15.85 1.95
N GLY A 91 24.54 15.91 1.64
CA GLY A 91 23.68 14.72 1.58
C GLY A 91 23.25 14.19 2.95
N GLU A 92 23.40 14.97 4.01
CA GLU A 92 22.98 14.59 5.36
C GLU A 92 21.54 15.03 5.64
N PRO A 93 20.73 14.18 6.34
CA PRO A 93 19.35 14.51 6.65
C PRO A 93 19.27 15.67 7.66
N LEU A 94 18.46 16.66 7.32
CA LEU A 94 18.28 17.89 8.10
C LEU A 94 17.36 17.75 9.30
N GLY A 95 16.73 16.59 9.50
CA GLY A 95 15.83 16.33 10.62
C GLY A 95 15.08 15.02 10.43
N ARG A 96 14.04 14.84 11.24
CA ARG A 96 13.16 13.68 11.10
C ARG A 96 12.27 13.80 9.87
N SER A 97 12.02 12.67 9.24
CA SER A 97 11.05 12.55 8.13
C SER A 97 9.62 12.61 8.66
N LEU A 98 8.78 13.42 8.02
CA LEU A 98 7.34 13.41 8.23
C LEU A 98 6.75 12.25 7.41
N LEU A 99 6.02 11.34 8.08
CA LEU A 99 5.56 10.09 7.48
C LEU A 99 4.22 10.21 6.74
N TRP A 100 3.85 9.15 6.03
CA TRP A 100 2.59 9.04 5.28
C TRP A 100 1.34 9.16 6.15
N CYS A 101 1.41 8.76 7.42
CA CYS A 101 0.31 8.83 8.40
C CYS A 101 0.30 10.14 9.22
N ASP A 102 1.16 11.11 8.89
CA ASP A 102 1.19 12.41 9.53
C ASP A 102 0.08 13.31 9.00
N GLY A 103 -0.73 13.86 9.90
CA GLY A 103 -1.91 14.65 9.57
C GLY A 103 -1.72 16.17 9.64
N ARG A 104 -0.50 16.69 9.94
CA ARG A 104 -0.27 18.12 10.22
C ARG A 104 -0.46 19.08 9.04
N THR A 105 -0.44 18.60 7.81
CA THR A 105 -0.35 19.42 6.59
C THR A 105 -1.70 19.76 5.95
N GLN A 106 -2.81 19.75 6.71
CA GLN A 106 -4.15 20.05 6.17
C GLN A 106 -4.23 21.44 5.51
N ARG A 107 -3.61 22.45 6.13
CA ARG A 107 -3.56 23.81 5.59
C ARG A 107 -2.80 23.86 4.28
N GLU A 108 -1.66 23.20 4.19
CA GLU A 108 -0.83 23.15 3.01
C GLU A 108 -1.52 22.39 1.86
N CYS A 109 -2.29 21.35 2.16
CA CYS A 109 -3.13 20.68 1.15
C CYS A 109 -4.19 21.61 0.57
N ALA A 110 -4.85 22.41 1.41
CA ALA A 110 -5.81 23.42 0.94
C ALA A 110 -5.13 24.49 0.07
N GLU A 111 -3.92 24.93 0.43
CA GLU A 111 -3.13 25.90 -0.36
C GLU A 111 -2.70 25.31 -1.72
N ILE A 112 -2.26 24.04 -1.75
CA ILE A 112 -1.94 23.36 -3.02
C ILE A 112 -3.17 23.32 -3.92
N THR A 113 -4.32 22.92 -3.35
CA THR A 113 -5.59 22.86 -4.09
C THR A 113 -6.01 24.24 -4.61
N GLN A 114 -5.83 25.29 -3.81
CA GLN A 114 -6.14 26.66 -4.22
C GLN A 114 -5.18 27.19 -5.30
N ALA A 115 -3.88 26.93 -5.18
CA ALA A 115 -2.86 27.43 -6.09
C ALA A 115 -2.92 26.73 -7.45
N VAL A 116 -3.15 25.43 -7.48
CA VAL A 116 -3.17 24.63 -8.71
C VAL A 116 -4.57 24.55 -9.31
N GLY A 117 -5.60 24.49 -8.48
CA GLY A 117 -6.98 24.14 -8.82
C GLY A 117 -7.21 22.63 -8.68
N GLU A 118 -8.27 22.23 -7.98
CA GLU A 118 -8.52 20.81 -7.65
C GLU A 118 -8.53 19.90 -8.90
N LYS A 119 -9.30 20.28 -9.91
CA LYS A 119 -9.38 19.51 -11.15
C LYS A 119 -8.02 19.41 -11.85
N ARG A 120 -7.31 20.55 -11.95
CA ARG A 120 -5.99 20.59 -12.59
C ARG A 120 -4.95 19.78 -11.85
N LEU A 121 -4.98 19.79 -10.52
CA LEU A 121 -4.11 18.97 -9.70
C LEU A 121 -4.33 17.47 -9.97
N ILE A 122 -5.60 17.03 -10.01
CA ILE A 122 -5.95 15.63 -10.32
C ILE A 122 -5.54 15.27 -11.76
N GLU A 123 -5.72 16.17 -12.73
CA GLU A 123 -5.28 15.94 -14.12
C GLU A 123 -3.76 15.68 -14.21
N ILE A 124 -2.95 16.45 -13.46
CA ILE A 124 -1.49 16.34 -13.48
C ILE A 124 -1.00 15.18 -12.61
N THR A 125 -1.42 15.14 -11.35
CA THR A 125 -0.84 14.21 -10.37
C THR A 125 -1.65 12.93 -10.23
N ALA A 126 -2.78 12.84 -10.92
CA ALA A 126 -3.77 11.77 -10.82
C ALA A 126 -4.32 11.54 -9.39
N ASN A 127 -4.14 12.52 -8.51
CA ASN A 127 -4.51 12.46 -7.10
C ASN A 127 -4.88 13.86 -6.56
N PRO A 128 -5.79 13.97 -5.59
CA PRO A 128 -6.01 15.21 -4.85
C PRO A 128 -4.84 15.49 -3.89
N ALA A 129 -4.78 16.69 -3.34
CA ALA A 129 -3.84 17.01 -2.26
C ALA A 129 -4.28 16.32 -0.97
N LEU A 130 -3.39 15.51 -0.38
CA LEU A 130 -3.64 14.75 0.84
C LEU A 130 -2.50 14.94 1.84
N THR A 131 -2.83 14.98 3.13
CA THR A 131 -1.84 15.16 4.21
C THR A 131 -0.75 14.11 4.22
N GLY A 132 -1.07 12.89 3.78
CA GLY A 132 -0.09 11.81 3.63
C GLY A 132 0.98 12.09 2.57
N PHE A 133 0.72 12.93 1.56
CA PHE A 133 1.60 13.14 0.41
C PHE A 133 2.71 14.17 0.69
N THR A 134 3.76 14.16 -0.14
CA THR A 134 5.03 14.85 0.16
C THR A 134 4.98 16.36 -0.02
N ALA A 135 4.26 16.88 -1.03
CA ALA A 135 4.23 18.32 -1.34
C ALA A 135 3.77 19.17 -0.16
N GLY A 136 2.70 18.75 0.53
CA GLY A 136 2.21 19.44 1.74
C GLY A 136 3.26 19.50 2.85
N LYS A 137 4.07 18.45 3.00
CA LYS A 137 5.14 18.38 3.99
C LYS A 137 6.28 19.35 3.66
N ILE A 138 6.66 19.47 2.39
CA ILE A 138 7.66 20.46 1.95
C ILE A 138 7.19 21.88 2.28
N LEU A 139 5.93 22.22 1.96
CA LEU A 139 5.36 23.53 2.26
C LEU A 139 5.28 23.79 3.77
N TRP A 140 4.93 22.76 4.54
CA TRP A 140 4.89 22.85 6.00
C TRP A 140 6.27 23.14 6.60
N VAL A 141 7.31 22.42 6.18
CA VAL A 141 8.69 22.65 6.64
C VAL A 141 9.14 24.05 6.23
N ARG A 142 8.89 24.49 4.99
CA ARG A 142 9.21 25.84 4.53
C ARG A 142 8.60 26.93 5.42
N ARG A 143 7.37 26.74 5.90
CA ARG A 143 6.67 27.70 6.74
C ARG A 143 7.08 27.65 8.22
N HIS A 144 7.21 26.46 8.78
CA HIS A 144 7.39 26.29 10.23
C HIS A 144 8.83 26.08 10.65
N GLN A 145 9.71 25.74 9.70
CA GLN A 145 11.15 25.52 9.91
C GLN A 145 11.96 26.20 8.81
N PRO A 146 11.82 27.54 8.60
CA PRO A 146 12.42 28.24 7.44
C PRO A 146 13.95 28.14 7.43
N GLU A 147 14.61 28.15 8.59
CA GLU A 147 16.08 28.01 8.67
C GLU A 147 16.56 26.63 8.23
N LEU A 148 15.79 25.57 8.59
CA LEU A 148 16.06 24.22 8.11
C LEU A 148 15.84 24.13 6.59
N PHE A 149 14.71 24.66 6.11
CA PHE A 149 14.38 24.64 4.68
C PHE A 149 15.40 25.40 3.82
N ALA A 150 15.94 26.51 4.31
CA ALA A 150 16.99 27.27 3.61
C ALA A 150 18.29 26.47 3.38
N ARG A 151 18.54 25.47 4.20
CA ARG A 151 19.69 24.56 4.08
C ARG A 151 19.38 23.36 3.17
N ALA A 152 18.10 23.08 2.87
CA ALA A 152 17.72 21.96 2.04
C ALA A 152 18.23 22.14 0.61
N ARG A 153 18.81 21.06 0.07
CA ARG A 153 19.27 20.99 -1.33
C ARG A 153 18.52 19.93 -2.09
N HIS A 154 18.12 18.83 -1.42
CA HIS A 154 17.39 17.73 -2.06
C HIS A 154 16.25 17.24 -1.15
N ALA A 155 15.14 16.84 -1.79
CA ALA A 155 14.03 16.14 -1.16
C ALA A 155 13.98 14.70 -1.69
N LEU A 156 14.08 13.73 -0.80
CA LEU A 156 13.97 12.30 -1.10
C LEU A 156 12.78 11.69 -0.38
N LEU A 157 12.41 10.49 -0.81
CA LEU A 157 11.51 9.60 -0.09
C LEU A 157 12.31 8.59 0.76
N PRO A 158 11.68 7.91 1.74
CA PRO A 158 12.40 7.07 2.70
C PRO A 158 13.31 6.02 2.06
N LYS A 159 12.81 5.23 1.09
CA LYS A 159 13.62 4.20 0.43
C LYS A 159 14.73 4.79 -0.45
N ASP A 160 14.45 5.95 -1.09
CA ASP A 160 15.42 6.60 -1.95
C ASP A 160 16.60 7.18 -1.14
N TYR A 161 16.34 7.61 0.11
CA TYR A 161 17.41 7.96 1.04
C TYR A 161 18.30 6.75 1.38
N VAL A 162 17.71 5.59 1.68
CA VAL A 162 18.49 4.37 1.97
C VAL A 162 19.27 3.93 0.72
N ARG A 163 18.66 4.01 -0.47
CA ARG A 163 19.34 3.74 -1.74
C ARG A 163 20.52 4.71 -1.95
N TYR A 164 20.32 6.00 -1.74
CA TYR A 164 21.37 7.01 -1.82
C TYR A 164 22.55 6.65 -0.88
N ARG A 165 22.28 6.26 0.35
CA ARG A 165 23.31 5.85 1.31
C ARG A 165 24.09 4.60 0.89
N LEU A 166 23.45 3.70 0.12
CA LEU A 166 24.11 2.51 -0.43
C LEU A 166 24.96 2.81 -1.66
N THR A 167 24.56 3.79 -2.48
CA THR A 167 25.11 3.98 -3.84
C THR A 167 25.80 5.30 -4.07
N GLY A 168 25.58 6.30 -3.23
CA GLY A 168 26.01 7.69 -3.47
C GLY A 168 25.24 8.41 -4.60
N VAL A 169 24.25 7.76 -5.24
CA VAL A 169 23.51 8.33 -6.37
C VAL A 169 22.20 8.97 -5.91
N LEU A 170 22.08 10.29 -6.10
CA LEU A 170 20.84 11.03 -5.89
C LEU A 170 19.90 10.77 -7.05
N ALA A 171 18.84 10.04 -6.80
CA ALA A 171 17.74 9.79 -7.73
C ALA A 171 16.44 9.53 -6.95
N GLN A 172 15.31 9.63 -7.61
CA GLN A 172 14.01 9.26 -7.04
C GLN A 172 13.29 8.30 -7.97
N GLU A 173 12.78 7.23 -7.39
CA GLU A 173 12.12 6.19 -8.16
C GLU A 173 10.67 6.61 -8.47
N ILE A 174 10.23 6.33 -9.71
CA ILE A 174 9.05 6.93 -10.31
C ILE A 174 7.73 6.48 -9.68
N SER A 175 7.62 5.23 -9.22
CA SER A 175 6.37 4.72 -8.63
C SER A 175 6.06 5.43 -7.30
N ASP A 176 7.09 5.66 -6.50
CA ASP A 176 7.00 6.38 -5.24
C ASP A 176 6.91 7.91 -5.46
N ALA A 177 7.66 8.46 -6.44
CA ALA A 177 7.59 9.85 -6.86
C ALA A 177 6.16 10.25 -7.26
N SER A 178 5.37 9.34 -7.83
CA SER A 178 3.97 9.59 -8.22
C SER A 178 3.05 9.86 -7.02
N GLY A 179 3.46 9.50 -5.80
CA GLY A 179 2.76 9.81 -4.55
C GLY A 179 3.20 11.11 -3.88
N THR A 180 3.92 12.01 -4.58
CA THR A 180 4.40 13.27 -4.00
C THR A 180 3.47 14.45 -4.16
N ASN A 181 2.50 14.42 -5.10
CA ASN A 181 1.77 15.56 -5.67
C ASN A 181 2.68 16.57 -6.42
N LEU A 182 3.88 16.15 -6.85
CA LEU A 182 4.81 16.96 -7.64
C LEU A 182 5.12 16.36 -9.01
N LEU A 183 4.74 15.09 -9.23
CA LEU A 183 4.92 14.39 -10.50
C LEU A 183 3.72 14.64 -11.43
N ASP A 184 3.98 14.92 -12.69
CA ASP A 184 3.04 14.77 -13.79
C ASP A 184 2.98 13.26 -14.12
N VAL A 185 1.98 12.59 -13.52
CA VAL A 185 1.85 11.13 -13.60
C VAL A 185 1.62 10.66 -15.03
N PRO A 186 0.72 11.26 -15.83
CA PRO A 186 0.58 10.93 -17.24
C PRO A 186 1.88 11.10 -18.06
N ALA A 187 2.63 12.17 -17.83
CA ALA A 187 3.85 12.47 -18.55
C ALA A 187 5.09 11.80 -17.95
N ARG A 188 4.99 11.15 -16.78
CA ARG A 188 6.07 10.47 -16.05
C ARG A 188 7.30 11.38 -15.83
N ARG A 189 7.07 12.62 -15.41
CA ARG A 189 8.12 13.62 -15.15
C ARG A 189 7.69 14.58 -14.05
N TRP A 190 8.64 15.26 -13.44
CA TRP A 190 8.35 16.33 -12.49
C TRP A 190 7.52 17.43 -13.15
N SER A 191 6.50 17.92 -12.44
CA SER A 191 5.61 18.96 -12.95
C SER A 191 6.20 20.36 -12.70
N ALA A 192 6.76 20.97 -13.75
CA ALA A 192 7.23 22.35 -13.66
C ALA A 192 6.07 23.31 -13.31
N GLU A 193 4.84 23.04 -13.81
CA GLU A 193 3.66 23.85 -13.50
C GLU A 193 3.35 23.88 -12.00
N ILE A 194 3.37 22.71 -11.33
CA ILE A 194 3.09 22.63 -9.90
C ILE A 194 4.22 23.27 -9.09
N MET A 195 5.47 22.98 -9.44
CA MET A 195 6.64 23.57 -8.77
C MET A 195 6.62 25.10 -8.82
N ASP A 196 6.34 25.67 -9.99
CA ASP A 196 6.22 27.12 -10.18
C ASP A 196 5.07 27.72 -9.36
N LYS A 197 3.86 27.14 -9.46
CA LYS A 197 2.69 27.60 -8.68
C LYS A 197 2.89 27.54 -7.17
N LEU A 198 3.70 26.59 -6.68
CA LEU A 198 4.02 26.44 -5.26
C LEU A 198 5.26 27.24 -4.84
N GLY A 199 5.95 27.90 -5.80
CA GLY A 199 7.19 28.63 -5.56
C GLY A 199 8.29 27.73 -5.00
N LEU A 200 8.43 26.51 -5.56
CA LEU A 200 9.46 25.54 -5.22
C LEU A 200 10.49 25.45 -6.35
N ASP A 201 11.77 25.36 -5.99
CA ASP A 201 12.84 25.19 -6.96
C ASP A 201 12.86 23.73 -7.47
N MET A 202 12.91 23.54 -8.79
CA MET A 202 13.07 22.24 -9.43
C MET A 202 14.35 21.51 -9.01
N ALA A 203 15.41 22.25 -8.64
CA ALA A 203 16.66 21.68 -8.15
C ALA A 203 16.52 20.88 -6.84
N LEU A 204 15.42 21.09 -6.10
CA LEU A 204 15.08 20.31 -4.91
C LEU A 204 14.79 18.84 -5.24
N LEU A 205 14.31 18.56 -6.47
CA LEU A 205 13.89 17.24 -6.89
C LEU A 205 15.00 16.54 -7.70
N PRO A 206 15.45 15.34 -7.28
CA PRO A 206 16.48 14.62 -8.01
C PRO A 206 15.95 14.05 -9.33
N PRO A 207 16.83 13.58 -10.24
CA PRO A 207 16.43 12.85 -11.44
C PRO A 207 15.56 11.64 -11.12
N LEU A 208 14.64 11.31 -12.03
CA LEU A 208 13.80 10.13 -11.91
C LEU A 208 14.49 8.90 -12.50
N VAL A 209 14.21 7.74 -11.89
CA VAL A 209 14.63 6.41 -12.37
C VAL A 209 13.43 5.45 -12.37
N GLU A 210 13.44 4.49 -13.28
CA GLU A 210 12.44 3.43 -13.28
C GLU A 210 12.72 2.40 -12.18
N SER A 211 11.68 1.71 -11.72
CA SER A 211 11.76 0.77 -10.59
C SER A 211 12.77 -0.37 -10.80
N CYS A 212 12.85 -0.90 -12.02
CA CYS A 212 13.76 -1.98 -12.41
C CYS A 212 15.03 -1.51 -13.14
N GLU A 213 15.29 -0.20 -13.13
CA GLU A 213 16.52 0.37 -13.68
C GLU A 213 17.66 0.23 -12.64
N ALA A 214 18.90 0.05 -13.12
CA ALA A 214 20.08 0.10 -12.27
C ALA A 214 20.33 1.54 -11.81
N ALA A 215 19.91 1.85 -10.59
CA ALA A 215 19.99 3.20 -10.01
C ALA A 215 21.28 3.43 -9.20
N GLY A 216 22.32 2.68 -9.48
CA GLY A 216 23.62 2.72 -8.86
C GLY A 216 24.17 1.35 -8.47
N ALA A 217 25.26 1.34 -7.76
CA ALA A 217 25.91 0.13 -7.24
C ALA A 217 26.42 0.37 -5.82
N ILE A 218 26.55 -0.68 -5.05
CA ILE A 218 27.10 -0.65 -3.67
C ILE A 218 28.50 -0.01 -3.69
N THR A 219 28.66 1.07 -2.94
CA THR A 219 29.96 1.75 -2.77
C THR A 219 30.91 0.94 -1.90
N PRO A 220 32.24 1.20 -1.94
CA PRO A 220 33.18 0.56 -1.02
C PRO A 220 32.82 0.75 0.45
N GLU A 221 32.38 1.95 0.84
CA GLU A 221 31.99 2.27 2.22
C GLU A 221 30.73 1.50 2.65
N ALA A 222 29.72 1.43 1.78
CA ALA A 222 28.51 0.65 2.03
C ALA A 222 28.82 -0.86 2.09
N ALA A 223 29.79 -1.34 1.30
CA ALA A 223 30.25 -2.72 1.32
C ALA A 223 30.87 -3.11 2.66
N GLU A 224 31.72 -2.25 3.23
CA GLU A 224 32.31 -2.47 4.56
C GLU A 224 31.25 -2.58 5.66
N LEU A 225 30.21 -1.75 5.59
CA LEU A 225 29.15 -1.72 6.57
C LEU A 225 28.17 -2.90 6.43
N THR A 226 27.80 -3.25 5.21
CA THR A 226 26.75 -4.26 4.93
C THR A 226 27.28 -5.67 4.76
N GLY A 227 28.57 -5.82 4.42
CA GLY A 227 29.17 -7.10 4.03
C GLY A 227 28.88 -7.51 2.57
N LEU A 228 28.17 -6.68 1.80
CA LEU A 228 27.97 -6.90 0.37
C LEU A 228 29.27 -6.65 -0.42
N ARG A 229 29.31 -7.17 -1.64
CA ARG A 229 30.40 -6.85 -2.56
C ARG A 229 30.22 -5.45 -3.14
N ALA A 230 31.27 -4.62 -3.10
CA ALA A 230 31.28 -3.36 -3.84
C ALA A 230 31.03 -3.59 -5.33
N GLY A 231 30.19 -2.77 -5.94
CA GLY A 231 29.74 -2.94 -7.33
C GLY A 231 28.49 -3.81 -7.52
N THR A 232 27.92 -4.40 -6.45
CA THR A 232 26.61 -5.08 -6.53
C THR A 232 25.55 -4.06 -7.00
N VAL A 233 24.77 -4.43 -8.01
CA VAL A 233 23.74 -3.55 -8.61
C VAL A 233 22.63 -3.24 -7.61
N VAL A 234 22.21 -1.97 -7.55
CA VAL A 234 21.05 -1.53 -6.77
C VAL A 234 19.99 -0.99 -7.72
N ALA A 235 18.80 -1.60 -7.69
CA ALA A 235 17.67 -1.18 -8.51
C ALA A 235 17.02 0.12 -7.98
N GLY A 236 16.22 0.78 -8.79
CA GLY A 236 15.34 1.89 -8.37
C GLY A 236 14.49 1.51 -7.16
N GLY A 237 14.02 0.27 -7.12
CA GLY A 237 13.10 -0.21 -6.09
C GLY A 237 11.66 0.21 -6.36
N ALA A 238 10.79 0.23 -5.36
CA ALA A 238 9.42 0.69 -5.51
C ALA A 238 8.79 1.13 -4.18
N GLY A 239 7.74 1.96 -4.22
CA GLY A 239 6.86 2.13 -3.07
C GLY A 239 6.29 0.77 -2.62
N ASP A 240 6.02 0.61 -1.33
CA ASP A 240 5.67 -0.69 -0.72
C ASP A 240 4.47 -1.38 -1.40
N ASN A 241 3.43 -0.62 -1.77
CA ASN A 241 2.26 -1.17 -2.46
C ASN A 241 2.60 -1.64 -3.89
N MET A 242 3.49 -0.93 -4.59
CA MET A 242 3.94 -1.29 -5.93
C MET A 242 4.88 -2.49 -5.88
N ALA A 243 5.77 -2.54 -4.90
CA ALA A 243 6.61 -3.72 -4.66
C ALA A 243 5.75 -4.95 -4.29
N ALA A 244 4.74 -4.78 -3.43
CA ALA A 244 3.79 -5.84 -3.11
C ALA A 244 3.02 -6.33 -4.35
N ALA A 245 2.66 -5.43 -5.28
CA ALA A 245 2.04 -5.81 -6.54
C ALA A 245 2.94 -6.72 -7.37
N ILE A 246 4.22 -6.36 -7.52
CA ILE A 246 5.20 -7.19 -8.22
C ILE A 246 5.37 -8.54 -7.51
N GLY A 247 5.57 -8.54 -6.18
CA GLY A 247 5.74 -9.76 -5.39
C GLY A 247 4.51 -10.67 -5.32
N THR A 248 3.34 -10.16 -5.69
CA THR A 248 2.11 -10.94 -5.84
C THR A 248 1.76 -11.28 -7.30
N GLY A 249 2.57 -10.83 -8.26
CA GLY A 249 2.38 -11.09 -9.69
C GLY A 249 1.36 -10.17 -10.37
N VAL A 250 1.03 -9.03 -9.78
CA VAL A 250 0.17 -8.00 -10.39
C VAL A 250 1.05 -7.03 -11.19
N ALA A 251 1.52 -7.50 -12.34
CA ALA A 251 2.47 -6.81 -13.21
C ALA A 251 1.97 -6.64 -14.67
N GLU A 252 0.71 -6.93 -14.92
CA GLU A 252 0.07 -6.82 -16.24
C GLU A 252 -1.43 -6.54 -16.14
N SER A 253 -2.01 -5.97 -17.18
CA SER A 253 -3.45 -5.68 -17.25
C SER A 253 -4.28 -6.96 -17.09
N GLY A 254 -5.41 -6.84 -16.41
CA GLY A 254 -6.26 -7.98 -16.05
C GLY A 254 -5.94 -8.59 -14.68
N ARG A 255 -4.85 -8.21 -14.04
CA ARG A 255 -4.49 -8.65 -12.70
C ARG A 255 -4.75 -7.57 -11.65
N ALA A 256 -5.25 -8.01 -10.51
CA ALA A 256 -5.54 -7.15 -9.35
C ALA A 256 -5.32 -7.92 -8.05
N PHE A 257 -5.10 -7.21 -6.97
CA PHE A 257 -5.20 -7.80 -5.63
C PHE A 257 -6.15 -6.99 -4.74
N THR A 258 -6.70 -7.67 -3.75
CA THR A 258 -7.39 -7.03 -2.63
C THR A 258 -6.75 -7.47 -1.32
N THR A 259 -6.59 -6.51 -0.39
CA THR A 259 -6.15 -6.83 0.96
C THR A 259 -7.31 -6.65 1.93
N ILE A 260 -7.43 -7.56 2.90
CA ILE A 260 -8.26 -7.40 4.09
C ILE A 260 -7.33 -7.52 5.30
N GLY A 261 -6.72 -6.39 5.62
CA GLY A 261 -6.00 -6.12 6.86
C GLY A 261 -6.88 -5.29 7.79
N THR A 262 -6.32 -4.42 8.61
CA THR A 262 -7.08 -3.41 9.38
C THR A 262 -7.91 -2.57 8.43
N SER A 263 -7.29 -1.99 7.42
CA SER A 263 -7.91 -1.37 6.24
C SER A 263 -8.07 -2.39 5.11
N GLY A 264 -8.73 -2.00 4.03
CA GLY A 264 -8.84 -2.78 2.81
C GLY A 264 -8.33 -1.98 1.61
N VAL A 265 -7.70 -2.67 0.68
CA VAL A 265 -7.22 -2.09 -0.58
C VAL A 265 -7.75 -2.91 -1.74
N VAL A 266 -8.17 -2.23 -2.80
CA VAL A 266 -8.32 -2.83 -4.13
C VAL A 266 -7.29 -2.17 -5.03
N PHE A 267 -6.39 -2.95 -5.56
CA PHE A 267 -5.25 -2.52 -6.36
C PHE A 267 -5.27 -3.26 -7.71
N ALA A 268 -5.10 -2.53 -8.80
CA ALA A 268 -5.07 -3.10 -10.14
C ALA A 268 -3.95 -2.48 -10.97
N HIS A 269 -3.32 -3.29 -11.82
CA HIS A 269 -2.39 -2.83 -12.84
C HIS A 269 -3.15 -2.33 -14.08
N SER A 270 -2.58 -1.34 -14.76
CA SER A 270 -3.09 -0.79 -16.02
C SER A 270 -1.94 -0.38 -16.94
N ASP A 271 -1.96 -0.84 -18.20
CA ASP A 271 -0.96 -0.47 -19.20
C ASP A 271 -1.13 0.98 -19.71
N THR A 272 -2.23 1.62 -19.38
CA THR A 272 -2.53 3.01 -19.74
C THR A 272 -2.98 3.80 -18.52
N VAL A 273 -2.69 5.10 -18.52
CA VAL A 273 -3.15 5.97 -17.44
C VAL A 273 -4.67 6.00 -17.36
N ARG A 274 -5.20 5.78 -16.14
CA ARG A 274 -6.62 5.84 -15.84
C ARG A 274 -6.79 6.69 -14.58
N ILE A 275 -7.45 7.82 -14.70
CA ILE A 275 -7.62 8.80 -13.63
C ILE A 275 -9.09 8.88 -13.25
N ASP A 276 -9.39 8.77 -11.97
CA ASP A 276 -10.72 9.11 -11.45
C ASP A 276 -10.83 10.63 -11.30
N PRO A 277 -11.72 11.30 -12.05
CA PRO A 277 -11.82 12.75 -12.00
C PRO A 277 -12.31 13.29 -10.64
N GLU A 278 -12.90 12.43 -9.80
CA GLU A 278 -13.34 12.77 -8.45
C GLU A 278 -12.25 12.49 -7.38
N GLY A 279 -11.10 11.91 -7.77
CA GLY A 279 -9.98 11.64 -6.86
C GLY A 279 -10.24 10.57 -5.80
N ARG A 280 -11.26 9.71 -5.99
CA ARG A 280 -11.60 8.60 -5.07
C ARG A 280 -10.62 7.44 -5.17
N VAL A 281 -9.97 7.28 -6.31
CA VAL A 281 -8.98 6.26 -6.61
C VAL A 281 -7.64 6.91 -6.86
N HIS A 282 -6.61 6.42 -6.21
CA HIS A 282 -5.24 6.84 -6.46
C HIS A 282 -4.73 6.20 -7.74
N THR A 283 -4.11 7.01 -8.60
CA THR A 283 -3.37 6.50 -9.76
C THR A 283 -1.90 6.87 -9.62
N PHE A 284 -1.03 5.88 -9.75
CA PHE A 284 0.42 6.02 -9.65
C PHE A 284 1.10 5.39 -10.86
N CYS A 285 2.36 5.73 -11.10
CA CYS A 285 3.20 4.95 -11.97
C CYS A 285 3.41 3.56 -11.39
N ALA A 286 3.33 2.53 -12.21
CA ALA A 286 3.63 1.17 -11.78
C ALA A 286 5.13 0.93 -11.65
N ALA A 287 5.51 -0.11 -10.90
CA ALA A 287 6.88 -0.62 -10.90
C ALA A 287 7.25 -1.41 -12.17
N VAL A 288 6.34 -1.46 -13.13
CA VAL A 288 6.58 -1.91 -14.51
C VAL A 288 6.76 -0.69 -15.40
N PRO A 289 7.86 -0.56 -16.17
CA PRO A 289 8.11 0.61 -17.00
C PRO A 289 6.95 0.93 -17.96
N GLY A 290 6.58 2.20 -18.03
CA GLY A 290 5.51 2.68 -18.91
C GLY A 290 4.09 2.41 -18.43
N ALA A 291 3.89 1.58 -17.40
CA ALA A 291 2.59 1.22 -16.87
C ALA A 291 2.18 2.05 -15.65
N TYR A 292 0.93 1.83 -15.20
CA TYR A 292 0.29 2.55 -14.10
C TYR A 292 -0.41 1.57 -13.16
N THR A 293 -0.78 2.06 -11.99
CA THR A 293 -1.59 1.33 -11.02
C THR A 293 -2.75 2.18 -10.54
N ASN A 294 -3.85 1.54 -10.23
CA ASN A 294 -5.03 2.16 -9.65
C ASN A 294 -5.31 1.52 -8.30
N MET A 295 -5.37 2.34 -7.26
CA MET A 295 -5.52 1.87 -5.88
C MET A 295 -6.64 2.63 -5.18
N SER A 296 -7.57 1.90 -4.61
CA SER A 296 -8.58 2.43 -3.69
C SER A 296 -8.37 1.84 -2.30
N CYS A 297 -8.66 2.62 -1.27
CA CYS A 297 -8.44 2.22 0.12
C CYS A 297 -9.68 2.51 0.97
N THR A 298 -10.20 1.50 1.65
CA THR A 298 -11.22 1.62 2.70
C THR A 298 -10.58 1.53 4.08
N LEU A 299 -11.09 2.30 5.05
CA LEU A 299 -10.42 2.48 6.35
C LEU A 299 -10.69 1.35 7.33
N ALA A 300 -11.81 0.64 7.20
CA ALA A 300 -12.24 -0.35 8.19
C ALA A 300 -12.71 -1.67 7.55
N ALA A 301 -11.79 -2.45 7.00
CA ALA A 301 -12.07 -3.78 6.46
C ALA A 301 -12.00 -4.86 7.56
N GLY A 302 -10.85 -5.48 7.78
CA GLY A 302 -10.65 -6.43 8.86
C GLY A 302 -10.84 -5.81 10.26
N LEU A 303 -10.65 -4.49 10.39
CA LEU A 303 -10.99 -3.77 11.60
C LEU A 303 -12.45 -3.97 12.00
N SER A 304 -13.38 -3.99 11.04
CA SER A 304 -14.81 -4.23 11.32
C SER A 304 -15.03 -5.61 11.92
N LEU A 305 -14.39 -6.64 11.38
CA LEU A 305 -14.49 -7.99 11.93
C LEU A 305 -13.77 -8.11 13.29
N LYS A 306 -12.60 -7.45 13.44
CA LYS A 306 -11.88 -7.37 14.72
C LYS A 306 -12.72 -6.67 15.79
N TRP A 307 -13.32 -5.53 15.45
CA TRP A 307 -14.23 -4.80 16.35
C TRP A 307 -15.40 -5.68 16.78
N TYR A 308 -16.04 -6.38 15.84
CA TYR A 308 -17.13 -7.29 16.17
C TYR A 308 -16.67 -8.43 17.09
N ARG A 309 -15.51 -9.04 16.80
CA ARG A 309 -14.90 -10.06 17.65
C ARG A 309 -14.68 -9.57 19.09
N ASP A 310 -14.09 -8.38 19.21
CA ASP A 310 -13.66 -7.85 20.51
C ASP A 310 -14.85 -7.38 21.37
N GLN A 311 -15.96 -6.95 20.75
CA GLN A 311 -17.13 -6.43 21.45
C GLN A 311 -18.25 -7.49 21.66
N PHE A 312 -18.39 -8.46 20.77
CA PHE A 312 -19.56 -9.35 20.74
C PHE A 312 -19.24 -10.85 20.77
N CYS A 313 -17.97 -11.27 20.64
CA CYS A 313 -17.57 -12.67 20.54
C CYS A 313 -16.69 -13.14 21.71
N GLN A 314 -17.04 -12.79 22.94
CA GLN A 314 -16.27 -13.21 24.12
C GLN A 314 -16.27 -14.74 24.27
N ALA A 315 -17.43 -15.38 24.13
CA ALA A 315 -17.57 -16.83 24.25
C ALA A 315 -16.71 -17.59 23.22
N GLU A 316 -16.67 -17.11 21.96
CA GLU A 316 -15.84 -17.71 20.91
C GLU A 316 -14.36 -17.51 21.20
N ARG A 317 -13.96 -16.38 21.76
CA ARG A 317 -12.57 -16.13 22.15
C ARG A 317 -12.13 -17.04 23.27
N GLU A 318 -12.99 -17.25 24.29
CA GLU A 318 -12.73 -18.16 25.40
C GLU A 318 -12.68 -19.62 24.93
N ALA A 319 -13.66 -20.05 24.12
CA ALA A 319 -13.69 -21.39 23.55
C ALA A 319 -12.46 -21.65 22.65
N ALA A 320 -12.09 -20.69 21.79
CA ALA A 320 -10.93 -20.81 20.92
C ALA A 320 -9.63 -20.94 21.72
N ALA A 321 -9.48 -20.17 22.81
CA ALA A 321 -8.32 -20.27 23.70
C ALA A 321 -8.23 -21.66 24.37
N GLN A 322 -9.36 -22.24 24.80
CA GLN A 322 -9.41 -23.59 25.37
C GLN A 322 -9.10 -24.68 24.34
N MET A 323 -9.54 -24.48 23.09
CA MET A 323 -9.32 -25.41 21.98
C MET A 323 -7.96 -25.26 21.30
N GLY A 324 -7.22 -24.20 21.56
CA GLY A 324 -5.96 -23.89 20.87
C GLY A 324 -6.12 -23.55 19.39
N VAL A 325 -7.27 -22.93 19.00
CA VAL A 325 -7.58 -22.52 17.63
C VAL A 325 -7.73 -21.00 17.52
N ASP A 326 -7.71 -20.48 16.29
CA ASP A 326 -7.97 -19.04 16.05
C ASP A 326 -9.47 -18.74 16.27
N PRO A 327 -9.86 -17.73 17.08
CA PRO A 327 -11.26 -17.37 17.27
C PRO A 327 -11.98 -17.01 15.95
N TYR A 328 -11.28 -16.54 14.94
CA TYR A 328 -11.86 -16.31 13.62
C TYR A 328 -12.35 -17.58 12.93
N ASP A 329 -11.77 -18.75 13.23
CA ASP A 329 -12.27 -20.04 12.70
C ASP A 329 -13.66 -20.37 13.22
N LEU A 330 -13.91 -20.12 14.52
CA LEU A 330 -15.24 -20.31 15.12
C LEU A 330 -16.23 -19.29 14.56
N MET A 331 -15.83 -18.02 14.47
CA MET A 331 -16.67 -16.97 13.88
C MET A 331 -17.03 -17.26 12.42
N ASN A 332 -16.11 -17.76 11.61
CA ASN A 332 -16.39 -18.15 10.22
C ASN A 332 -17.45 -19.26 10.14
N ARG A 333 -17.37 -20.26 11.03
CA ARG A 333 -18.37 -21.36 11.11
C ARG A 333 -19.75 -20.84 11.53
N GLU A 334 -19.82 -19.90 12.45
CA GLU A 334 -21.07 -19.25 12.84
C GLU A 334 -21.67 -18.41 11.70
N ALA A 335 -20.87 -17.55 11.07
CA ALA A 335 -21.33 -16.74 9.95
C ALA A 335 -21.87 -17.58 8.78
N ALA A 336 -21.25 -18.75 8.54
CA ALA A 336 -21.69 -19.68 7.49
C ALA A 336 -23.09 -20.28 7.72
N GLN A 337 -23.60 -20.25 8.97
CA GLN A 337 -24.95 -20.72 9.29
C GLN A 337 -26.05 -19.68 9.05
N SER A 338 -25.69 -18.41 8.83
CA SER A 338 -26.62 -17.37 8.42
C SER A 338 -26.75 -17.35 6.89
N PRO A 339 -27.94 -17.11 6.33
CA PRO A 339 -28.12 -17.06 4.88
C PRO A 339 -27.47 -15.84 4.26
N ILE A 340 -27.33 -15.85 2.92
CA ILE A 340 -26.92 -14.68 2.13
C ILE A 340 -27.84 -13.49 2.45
N GLY A 341 -27.26 -12.30 2.63
CA GLY A 341 -27.97 -11.10 3.06
C GLY A 341 -28.36 -11.10 4.53
N ALA A 342 -27.81 -12.02 5.36
CA ALA A 342 -27.93 -12.03 6.80
C ALA A 342 -29.39 -11.81 7.30
N ASN A 343 -30.36 -12.49 6.71
CA ASN A 343 -31.78 -12.29 6.98
C ASN A 343 -32.27 -10.85 6.72
N ARG A 344 -31.77 -10.18 5.69
CA ARG A 344 -32.06 -8.78 5.33
C ARG A 344 -31.42 -7.75 6.28
N LEU A 345 -30.26 -8.06 6.82
CA LEU A 345 -29.47 -7.16 7.64
C LEU A 345 -28.24 -6.71 6.84
N LEU A 346 -28.03 -5.40 6.71
CA LEU A 346 -26.86 -4.81 6.07
C LEU A 346 -26.00 -4.09 7.10
N PHE A 347 -24.69 -4.10 6.88
CA PHE A 347 -23.73 -3.38 7.69
C PHE A 347 -22.88 -2.44 6.83
N LEU A 348 -22.76 -1.19 7.25
CA LEU A 348 -21.85 -0.20 6.67
C LEU A 348 -20.55 -0.18 7.51
N PRO A 349 -19.38 -0.50 6.93
CA PRO A 349 -18.14 -0.68 7.70
C PRO A 349 -17.40 0.63 8.05
N TYR A 350 -18.03 1.79 8.02
CA TYR A 350 -17.38 3.11 8.10
C TYR A 350 -17.04 3.52 9.54
N LEU A 351 -16.41 2.63 10.31
CA LEU A 351 -16.12 2.83 11.74
C LEU A 351 -15.14 3.98 12.03
N MET A 352 -14.30 4.34 11.05
CA MET A 352 -13.23 5.34 11.17
C MET A 352 -13.42 6.52 10.20
N GLY A 353 -14.65 6.80 9.78
CA GLY A 353 -14.88 7.55 8.56
C GLY A 353 -14.59 6.67 7.33
N GLU A 354 -14.57 7.26 6.13
CA GLU A 354 -14.21 6.49 4.94
C GLU A 354 -13.44 7.34 3.92
N ARG A 355 -12.44 6.70 3.28
CA ARG A 355 -11.71 7.27 2.17
C ARG A 355 -12.40 6.89 0.86
N SER A 356 -12.02 5.82 0.21
CA SER A 356 -12.70 5.33 -0.99
C SER A 356 -13.88 4.41 -0.59
N PRO A 357 -15.05 4.55 -1.17
CA PRO A 357 -15.43 5.43 -2.28
C PRO A 357 -15.99 6.80 -1.87
N LEU A 358 -16.07 7.12 -0.58
CA LEU A 358 -16.93 8.18 -0.05
C LEU A 358 -16.21 9.53 0.13
N LEU A 359 -14.90 9.54 0.40
CA LEU A 359 -14.10 10.72 0.76
C LEU A 359 -14.74 11.51 1.91
N ASP A 360 -15.22 10.83 2.95
CA ASP A 360 -15.95 11.45 4.06
C ASP A 360 -15.46 10.96 5.42
N ALA A 361 -14.74 11.82 6.13
CA ALA A 361 -14.23 11.55 7.48
C ALA A 361 -15.36 11.45 8.54
N ASN A 362 -16.55 11.96 8.23
CA ASN A 362 -17.71 11.93 9.12
C ASN A 362 -18.60 10.70 8.90
N ALA A 363 -18.30 9.85 7.91
CA ALA A 363 -19.02 8.58 7.73
C ALA A 363 -18.92 7.73 9.01
N ARG A 364 -20.01 7.04 9.36
CA ARG A 364 -20.05 6.15 10.54
C ARG A 364 -20.67 4.82 10.16
N GLY A 365 -20.21 3.76 10.87
CA GLY A 365 -20.76 2.42 10.74
C GLY A 365 -22.22 2.37 11.17
N ALA A 366 -22.99 1.49 10.50
CA ALA A 366 -24.41 1.31 10.80
C ALA A 366 -24.87 -0.10 10.47
N PHE A 367 -25.77 -0.65 11.29
CA PHE A 367 -26.59 -1.82 10.96
C PHE A 367 -27.95 -1.32 10.50
N ILE A 368 -28.40 -1.79 9.34
CA ILE A 368 -29.69 -1.42 8.72
C ILE A 368 -30.53 -2.66 8.51
N GLY A 369 -31.77 -2.64 8.98
CA GLY A 369 -32.70 -3.76 8.84
C GLY A 369 -32.84 -4.64 10.10
N LEU A 370 -32.29 -4.22 11.25
CA LEU A 370 -32.42 -4.97 12.51
C LEU A 370 -33.90 -5.22 12.87
N SER A 371 -34.19 -6.46 13.23
CA SER A 371 -35.48 -6.88 13.77
C SER A 371 -35.29 -7.97 14.84
N ALA A 372 -36.35 -8.36 15.53
CA ALA A 372 -36.29 -9.32 16.63
C ALA A 372 -35.89 -10.75 16.22
N ILE A 373 -35.88 -11.08 14.94
CA ILE A 373 -35.44 -12.40 14.46
C ILE A 373 -33.92 -12.52 14.35
N HIS A 374 -33.19 -11.41 14.29
CA HIS A 374 -31.74 -11.45 14.07
C HIS A 374 -31.00 -11.97 15.29
N THR A 375 -30.08 -12.86 15.01
CA THR A 375 -29.16 -13.43 15.99
C THR A 375 -27.77 -12.85 15.80
N ARG A 376 -26.86 -13.15 16.73
CA ARG A 376 -25.45 -12.78 16.63
C ARG A 376 -24.78 -13.28 15.34
N ARG A 377 -25.20 -14.43 14.80
CA ARG A 377 -24.70 -14.98 13.52
C ARG A 377 -25.04 -14.08 12.35
N ASP A 378 -26.25 -13.51 12.36
CA ASP A 378 -26.71 -12.62 11.30
C ASP A 378 -25.94 -11.30 11.34
N LEU A 379 -25.70 -10.73 12.54
CA LEU A 379 -24.86 -9.54 12.69
C LEU A 379 -23.43 -9.81 12.19
N LEU A 380 -22.85 -10.94 12.58
CA LEU A 380 -21.50 -11.33 12.15
C LEU A 380 -21.43 -11.49 10.63
N ARG A 381 -22.41 -12.16 10.03
CA ARG A 381 -22.53 -12.33 8.59
C ARG A 381 -22.65 -10.99 7.89
N ALA A 382 -23.50 -10.10 8.38
CA ALA A 382 -23.68 -8.77 7.84
C ALA A 382 -22.38 -7.93 7.86
N VAL A 383 -21.58 -8.04 8.94
CA VAL A 383 -20.25 -7.40 9.02
C VAL A 383 -19.33 -7.91 7.92
N MET A 384 -19.25 -9.23 7.72
CA MET A 384 -18.40 -9.83 6.69
C MET A 384 -18.85 -9.42 5.28
N GLU A 385 -20.15 -9.46 5.00
CA GLU A 385 -20.73 -9.04 3.72
C GLU A 385 -20.53 -7.55 3.46
N GLY A 386 -20.75 -6.68 4.45
CA GLY A 386 -20.58 -5.23 4.34
C GLY A 386 -19.15 -4.83 3.99
N VAL A 387 -18.15 -5.53 4.54
CA VAL A 387 -16.75 -5.34 4.14
C VAL A 387 -16.54 -5.68 2.66
N ILE A 388 -17.09 -6.80 2.18
CA ILE A 388 -16.92 -7.18 0.78
C ILE A 388 -17.73 -6.26 -0.16
N TYR A 389 -18.89 -5.78 0.25
CA TYR A 389 -19.64 -4.77 -0.53
C TYR A 389 -18.84 -3.46 -0.68
N SER A 390 -18.16 -3.02 0.38
CA SER A 390 -17.25 -1.87 0.29
C SER A 390 -16.10 -2.11 -0.70
N GLN A 391 -15.50 -3.31 -0.69
CA GLN A 391 -14.48 -3.67 -1.69
C GLN A 391 -15.05 -3.73 -3.11
N ARG A 392 -16.28 -4.20 -3.28
CA ARG A 392 -16.96 -4.22 -4.58
C ARG A 392 -17.23 -2.81 -5.10
N GLN A 393 -17.69 -1.87 -4.27
CA GLN A 393 -17.85 -0.46 -4.68
C GLN A 393 -16.53 0.10 -5.21
N ASN A 394 -15.42 -0.18 -4.53
CA ASN A 394 -14.09 0.23 -4.99
C ASN A 394 -13.72 -0.40 -6.34
N LEU A 395 -13.99 -1.70 -6.52
CA LEU A 395 -13.77 -2.38 -7.79
C LEU A 395 -14.66 -1.81 -8.91
N ASP A 396 -15.91 -1.45 -8.60
CA ASP A 396 -16.86 -0.91 -9.60
C ASP A 396 -16.45 0.50 -10.06
N ILE A 397 -15.80 1.31 -9.19
CA ILE A 397 -15.17 2.57 -9.63
C ILE A 397 -14.03 2.27 -10.62
N LEU A 398 -13.14 1.32 -10.30
CA LEU A 398 -12.08 0.91 -11.21
C LEU A 398 -12.62 0.43 -12.56
N ARG A 399 -13.69 -0.38 -12.54
CA ARG A 399 -14.37 -0.84 -13.76
C ARG A 399 -14.95 0.34 -14.57
N GLY A 400 -15.52 1.32 -13.89
CA GLY A 400 -16.01 2.58 -14.49
C GLY A 400 -14.91 3.40 -15.16
N MET A 401 -13.67 3.35 -14.61
CA MET A 401 -12.49 3.97 -15.22
C MET A 401 -11.92 3.15 -16.40
N GLY A 402 -12.48 1.98 -16.70
CA GLY A 402 -12.02 1.08 -17.75
C GLY A 402 -10.95 0.09 -17.30
N VAL A 403 -10.65 0.00 -16.01
CA VAL A 403 -9.77 -1.02 -15.42
C VAL A 403 -10.60 -2.26 -15.11
N LYS A 404 -10.38 -3.34 -15.85
CA LYS A 404 -11.19 -4.57 -15.80
C LYS A 404 -10.37 -5.78 -15.40
N PRO A 405 -10.16 -6.03 -14.10
CA PRO A 405 -9.48 -7.24 -13.66
C PRO A 405 -10.22 -8.51 -14.12
N ALA A 406 -9.47 -9.51 -14.57
CA ALA A 406 -9.99 -10.83 -14.92
C ALA A 406 -9.98 -11.78 -13.71
N SER A 407 -9.13 -11.49 -12.73
CA SER A 407 -9.01 -12.24 -11.47
C SER A 407 -8.59 -11.31 -10.33
N MET A 408 -8.82 -11.76 -9.08
CA MET A 408 -8.45 -11.04 -7.87
C MET A 408 -7.57 -11.91 -6.99
N LEU A 409 -6.42 -11.40 -6.59
CA LEU A 409 -5.60 -12.03 -5.56
C LEU A 409 -6.05 -11.51 -4.19
N ALA A 410 -6.38 -12.43 -3.28
CA ALA A 410 -6.75 -12.09 -1.91
C ALA A 410 -5.52 -12.16 -1.01
N CYS A 411 -5.23 -11.04 -0.33
CA CYS A 411 -4.09 -10.87 0.57
C CYS A 411 -4.54 -10.44 1.97
N GLY A 412 -3.63 -10.51 2.95
CA GLY A 412 -3.89 -10.12 4.33
C GLY A 412 -4.64 -11.18 5.14
N GLY A 413 -5.00 -10.82 6.39
CA GLY A 413 -5.63 -11.75 7.34
C GLY A 413 -6.96 -12.32 6.88
N GLY A 414 -7.78 -11.50 6.21
CA GLY A 414 -9.09 -11.94 5.69
C GLY A 414 -8.98 -13.00 4.59
N ALA A 415 -7.87 -13.05 3.87
CA ALA A 415 -7.63 -14.06 2.84
C ALA A 415 -7.39 -15.47 3.39
N ARG A 416 -7.15 -15.62 4.69
CA ARG A 416 -6.98 -16.96 5.33
C ARG A 416 -8.26 -17.76 5.36
N SER A 417 -9.43 -17.11 5.44
CA SER A 417 -10.73 -17.78 5.51
C SER A 417 -11.20 -18.23 4.13
N PRO A 418 -11.33 -19.55 3.85
CA PRO A 418 -11.93 -20.03 2.59
C PRO A 418 -13.37 -19.55 2.41
N PHE A 419 -14.13 -19.45 3.50
CA PHE A 419 -15.51 -18.95 3.50
C PHE A 419 -15.56 -17.49 3.04
N TRP A 420 -14.69 -16.64 3.58
CA TRP A 420 -14.67 -15.23 3.20
C TRP A 420 -14.13 -15.01 1.78
N ARG A 421 -13.14 -15.82 1.34
CA ARG A 421 -12.66 -15.80 -0.06
C ARG A 421 -13.74 -16.23 -1.05
N GLN A 422 -14.56 -17.24 -0.72
CA GLN A 422 -15.68 -17.60 -1.58
C GLN A 422 -16.72 -16.49 -1.66
N MET A 423 -17.05 -15.83 -0.53
CA MET A 423 -17.90 -14.65 -0.51
C MET A 423 -17.34 -13.53 -1.38
N MET A 424 -16.00 -13.29 -1.34
CA MET A 424 -15.35 -12.34 -2.27
C MET A 424 -15.59 -12.75 -3.72
N ALA A 425 -15.35 -14.01 -4.09
CA ALA A 425 -15.54 -14.46 -5.47
C ALA A 425 -16.99 -14.23 -5.94
N ASP A 426 -17.96 -14.60 -5.12
CA ASP A 426 -19.38 -14.49 -5.45
C ASP A 426 -19.83 -13.02 -5.56
N VAL A 427 -19.41 -12.15 -4.63
CA VAL A 427 -19.80 -10.74 -4.60
C VAL A 427 -19.05 -9.92 -5.65
N LEU A 428 -17.74 -10.14 -5.85
CA LEU A 428 -16.95 -9.40 -6.85
C LEU A 428 -17.22 -9.89 -8.28
N GLY A 429 -17.76 -11.11 -8.43
CA GLY A 429 -17.98 -11.75 -9.73
C GLY A 429 -16.68 -12.06 -10.47
N LEU A 430 -15.63 -12.42 -9.72
CA LEU A 430 -14.29 -12.70 -10.24
C LEU A 430 -13.70 -13.95 -9.57
N PRO A 431 -12.87 -14.73 -10.29
CA PRO A 431 -12.03 -15.75 -9.66
C PRO A 431 -11.15 -15.11 -8.57
N VAL A 432 -11.15 -15.70 -7.37
CA VAL A 432 -10.34 -15.25 -6.23
C VAL A 432 -9.28 -16.30 -5.92
N GLN A 433 -8.02 -15.89 -5.87
CA GLN A 433 -6.87 -16.74 -5.60
C GLN A 433 -6.08 -16.21 -4.41
N THR A 434 -5.28 -17.05 -3.77
CA THR A 434 -4.24 -16.63 -2.82
C THR A 434 -2.87 -16.73 -3.48
N VAL A 435 -1.89 -16.01 -2.94
CA VAL A 435 -0.49 -16.17 -3.32
C VAL A 435 0.28 -16.67 -2.11
N GLN A 436 1.12 -17.66 -2.31
CA GLN A 436 2.08 -18.12 -1.30
C GLN A 436 3.33 -17.22 -1.34
N ALA A 437 3.18 -15.96 -0.99
CA ALA A 437 4.27 -14.99 -0.93
C ALA A 437 4.09 -14.12 0.34
N PRO A 438 4.43 -14.65 1.52
CA PRO A 438 4.25 -13.92 2.79
C PRO A 438 5.06 -12.62 2.84
N GLU A 439 6.16 -12.56 2.08
CA GLU A 439 7.10 -11.44 2.01
C GLU A 439 6.99 -10.68 0.67
N SER A 440 5.76 -10.44 0.22
CA SER A 440 5.52 -9.88 -1.12
C SER A 440 6.23 -8.56 -1.43
N PRO A 441 6.35 -7.55 -0.52
CA PRO A 441 7.12 -6.35 -0.83
C PRO A 441 8.61 -6.63 -1.03
N ALA A 442 9.23 -7.44 -0.18
CA ALA A 442 10.64 -7.82 -0.30
C ALA A 442 10.89 -8.67 -1.56
N LEU A 443 9.99 -9.61 -1.88
CA LEU A 443 10.10 -10.39 -3.12
C LEU A 443 9.97 -9.50 -4.37
N GLY A 444 9.02 -8.56 -4.37
CA GLY A 444 8.88 -7.59 -5.44
C GLY A 444 10.14 -6.75 -5.64
N ALA A 445 10.73 -6.25 -4.56
CA ALA A 445 12.00 -5.53 -4.59
C ALA A 445 13.14 -6.41 -5.14
N ALA A 446 13.22 -7.67 -4.74
CA ALA A 446 14.21 -8.62 -5.27
C ALA A 446 14.01 -8.93 -6.76
N ILE A 447 12.75 -9.03 -7.23
CA ILE A 447 12.43 -9.18 -8.66
C ILE A 447 12.94 -7.99 -9.46
N LEU A 448 12.67 -6.76 -8.99
CA LEU A 448 13.15 -5.52 -9.62
C LEU A 448 14.69 -5.49 -9.67
N ALA A 449 15.35 -5.90 -8.60
CA ALA A 449 16.80 -6.04 -8.56
C ALA A 449 17.33 -7.09 -9.54
N GLY A 450 16.61 -8.19 -9.69
CA GLY A 450 16.97 -9.25 -10.66
C GLY A 450 16.89 -8.79 -12.10
N VAL A 451 15.91 -7.95 -12.44
CA VAL A 451 15.80 -7.31 -13.76
C VAL A 451 16.94 -6.29 -13.95
N ALA A 452 17.18 -5.41 -12.97
CA ALA A 452 18.25 -4.43 -13.01
C ALA A 452 19.65 -5.08 -13.17
N ALA A 453 19.85 -6.25 -12.57
CA ALA A 453 21.11 -7.02 -12.65
C ALA A 453 21.18 -7.97 -13.85
N GLY A 454 20.17 -8.01 -14.75
CA GLY A 454 20.12 -8.88 -15.93
C GLY A 454 19.93 -10.37 -15.62
N VAL A 455 19.45 -10.71 -14.41
CA VAL A 455 19.07 -12.08 -14.04
C VAL A 455 17.76 -12.48 -14.70
N TYR A 456 16.83 -11.53 -14.83
CA TYR A 456 15.54 -11.70 -15.51
C TYR A 456 15.43 -10.70 -16.67
N PRO A 457 14.72 -11.06 -17.75
CA PRO A 457 14.61 -10.20 -18.94
C PRO A 457 13.74 -8.96 -18.69
N ASP A 458 12.64 -9.11 -17.94
CA ASP A 458 11.68 -8.07 -17.61
C ASP A 458 10.85 -8.45 -16.37
N VAL A 459 10.11 -7.49 -15.84
CA VAL A 459 9.30 -7.66 -14.61
C VAL A 459 8.13 -8.65 -14.83
N PRO A 460 7.32 -8.57 -15.89
CA PRO A 460 6.23 -9.52 -16.11
C PRO A 460 6.71 -10.96 -16.22
N SER A 461 7.78 -11.22 -16.98
CA SER A 461 8.38 -12.57 -17.14
C SER A 461 8.90 -13.12 -15.81
N ALA A 462 9.56 -12.28 -15.00
CA ALA A 462 10.02 -12.67 -13.67
C ALA A 462 8.84 -13.01 -12.74
N CYS A 463 7.78 -12.19 -12.73
CA CYS A 463 6.57 -12.47 -11.98
C CYS A 463 5.93 -13.78 -12.37
N ALA A 464 5.79 -14.05 -13.68
CA ALA A 464 5.21 -15.30 -14.19
C ALA A 464 6.03 -16.54 -13.79
N ALA A 465 7.35 -16.41 -13.68
CA ALA A 465 8.25 -17.50 -13.29
C ALA A 465 8.25 -17.77 -11.78
N LEU A 466 8.18 -16.70 -10.96
CA LEU A 466 8.46 -16.76 -9.52
C LEU A 466 7.19 -16.77 -8.67
N VAL A 467 6.14 -16.06 -9.10
CA VAL A 467 4.92 -15.92 -8.31
C VAL A 467 3.90 -16.95 -8.76
N ARG A 468 3.53 -17.83 -7.85
CA ARG A 468 2.56 -18.90 -8.13
C ARG A 468 1.27 -18.66 -7.34
N PRO A 469 0.19 -18.23 -8.01
CA PRO A 469 -1.12 -18.18 -7.38
C PRO A 469 -1.61 -19.59 -7.06
N GLY A 470 -2.36 -19.69 -5.95
CA GLY A 470 -3.06 -20.91 -5.57
C GLY A 470 -4.26 -21.18 -6.49
N GLU A 471 -4.94 -22.31 -6.25
CA GLU A 471 -6.16 -22.66 -6.98
C GLU A 471 -7.24 -21.57 -6.84
N PRO A 472 -7.90 -21.17 -7.94
CA PRO A 472 -8.94 -20.16 -7.91
C PRO A 472 -10.24 -20.68 -7.29
N LEU A 473 -10.83 -19.90 -6.42
CA LEU A 473 -12.24 -20.02 -6.06
C LEU A 473 -13.04 -19.25 -7.11
N LEU A 474 -13.86 -19.99 -7.86
CA LEU A 474 -14.69 -19.38 -8.90
C LEU A 474 -15.98 -18.79 -8.29
N PRO A 475 -16.51 -17.68 -8.83
CA PRO A 475 -17.82 -17.19 -8.44
C PRO A 475 -18.90 -18.22 -8.80
N ASP A 476 -19.81 -18.46 -7.89
CA ASP A 476 -21.00 -19.25 -8.13
C ASP A 476 -22.12 -18.34 -8.65
N ALA A 477 -22.71 -18.68 -9.79
CA ALA A 477 -23.66 -17.81 -10.47
C ALA A 477 -24.96 -17.61 -9.66
N GLU A 478 -25.44 -18.62 -8.95
CA GLU A 478 -26.66 -18.54 -8.14
C GLU A 478 -26.42 -17.68 -6.88
N ARG A 479 -25.29 -17.89 -6.19
CA ARG A 479 -24.91 -17.07 -5.04
C ARG A 479 -24.61 -15.62 -5.45
N SER A 480 -23.93 -15.41 -6.55
CA SER A 480 -23.67 -14.05 -7.09
C SER A 480 -24.98 -13.32 -7.37
N ALA A 481 -25.94 -13.97 -8.00
CA ALA A 481 -27.28 -13.42 -8.23
C ALA A 481 -28.04 -13.15 -6.91
N ALA A 482 -27.86 -14.00 -5.91
CA ALA A 482 -28.49 -13.80 -4.60
C ALA A 482 -27.90 -12.62 -3.81
N TYR A 483 -26.62 -12.28 -3.99
CA TYR A 483 -25.98 -11.11 -3.37
C TYR A 483 -26.35 -9.78 -4.04
N GLU A 484 -26.68 -9.79 -5.33
CA GLU A 484 -26.85 -8.55 -6.12
C GLU A 484 -27.91 -7.60 -5.54
N PRO A 485 -29.13 -8.03 -5.13
CA PRO A 485 -30.13 -7.11 -4.56
C PRO A 485 -29.64 -6.42 -3.28
N PHE A 486 -28.88 -7.16 -2.43
CA PHE A 486 -28.31 -6.60 -1.20
C PHE A 486 -27.23 -5.60 -1.49
N TYR A 487 -26.36 -5.87 -2.46
CA TYR A 487 -25.32 -4.94 -2.87
C TYR A 487 -25.92 -3.64 -3.45
N ARG A 488 -26.92 -3.73 -4.32
CA ARG A 488 -27.59 -2.54 -4.88
C ARG A 488 -28.25 -1.69 -3.79
N LEU A 489 -28.87 -2.32 -2.81
CA LEU A 489 -29.41 -1.60 -1.67
C LEU A 489 -28.27 -0.96 -0.84
N TYR A 490 -27.18 -1.70 -0.56
CA TYR A 490 -26.03 -1.21 0.16
C TYR A 490 -25.46 0.09 -0.45
N GLU A 491 -25.31 0.16 -1.77
CA GLU A 491 -24.79 1.36 -2.47
C GLU A 491 -25.66 2.62 -2.18
N SER A 492 -26.96 2.46 -2.01
CA SER A 492 -27.89 3.56 -1.77
C SER A 492 -27.92 4.05 -0.30
N LEU A 493 -27.40 3.27 0.64
CA LEU A 493 -27.57 3.56 2.08
C LEU A 493 -26.75 4.76 2.54
N TYR A 494 -25.48 4.85 2.16
CA TYR A 494 -24.65 5.95 2.66
C TYR A 494 -25.15 7.33 2.21
N PRO A 495 -25.53 7.56 0.94
CA PRO A 495 -26.14 8.83 0.53
C PRO A 495 -27.34 9.22 1.38
N ALA A 496 -28.19 8.27 1.78
CA ALA A 496 -29.33 8.51 2.64
C ALA A 496 -28.94 8.83 4.10
N LEU A 497 -27.85 8.25 4.60
CA LEU A 497 -27.39 8.42 5.99
C LEU A 497 -26.39 9.58 6.17
N LYS A 498 -25.77 10.07 5.11
CA LYS A 498 -24.76 11.14 5.15
C LYS A 498 -25.19 12.37 5.98
N PRO A 499 -26.43 12.91 5.85
CA PRO A 499 -26.85 14.04 6.67
C PRO A 499 -26.90 13.73 8.17
N ALA A 500 -27.25 12.48 8.54
CA ALA A 500 -27.28 12.06 9.94
C ALA A 500 -25.85 11.91 10.50
N CYS A 501 -24.94 11.31 9.72
CA CYS A 501 -23.53 11.20 10.10
C CYS A 501 -22.89 12.57 10.31
N GLY A 502 -23.15 13.55 9.43
CA GLY A 502 -22.65 14.92 9.58
C GLY A 502 -23.19 15.60 10.84
N ARG A 503 -24.44 15.40 11.18
CA ARG A 503 -25.02 15.93 12.45
C ARG A 503 -24.41 15.28 13.67
N LEU A 504 -24.20 13.96 13.65
CA LEU A 504 -23.54 13.26 14.76
C LEU A 504 -22.10 13.74 15.00
N ALA A 505 -21.38 14.06 13.93
CA ALA A 505 -20.02 14.59 14.04
C ALA A 505 -19.94 16.01 14.59
N ALA A 506 -21.06 16.76 14.54
CA ALA A 506 -21.15 18.12 15.06
C ALA A 506 -21.62 18.20 16.53
N LEU A 507 -22.11 17.08 17.13
CA LEU A 507 -22.44 16.97 18.55
C LEU A 507 -21.21 16.73 19.42
#